data_fd11ee26b921a995fd37a640501ca640
#
_entry.id   fd11ee26b921a995fd37a640501ca640
#
_cell.length_a   1.000
_cell.length_b   1.000
_cell.length_c   1.000
_cell.angle_alpha   90.00
_cell.angle_beta   90.00
_cell.angle_gamma   90.00
#
_symmetry.space_group_name_H-M   'P 1'
#
loop_
_entity.id
_entity.type
_entity.pdbx_description
1 polymer ?
#
loop_
_entity_poly.entity_id
_entity_poly.type
_entity_poly.pdbx_seq_one_letter_code
_entity_poly.pdbx_strand_id
1 'polypeptide(L)'
;MKLLILISVISCAFAEISDYHEKIGIPLAIRLKQLELARDFDGSRIFGGHEAPLGAYPHMAGLVIPLTINFDSVCGAALISSTRVLTAAHCMVSDARNITVVLGSRTVYYGGVRVKATEAVNHPEWDLFKGLANDIAVMFIPPVTFTDIIQPINLYTGSSDLSGVWASISGYGVTGSSQTLSRDQTLKHMQTQVISNEECQKSFGVEILESNICTRSGDNNDNICSSDSGGPLSLGSGRNGFLIGVVSFGAGNCELGQPSGFARVSYYAPWIRALM
;
A
#
# COMPACT_ATOMS: atom_id res chain seq x y z
N MET A 1 7.10 -14.28 33.59
CA MET A 1 5.94 -14.47 32.72
C MET A 1 5.66 -13.31 31.74
N LYS A 2 5.84 -12.04 32.14
CA LYS A 2 5.60 -10.89 31.21
C LYS A 2 6.59 -10.80 30.03
N LEU A 3 7.84 -11.25 30.20
CA LEU A 3 8.88 -11.20 29.15
C LEU A 3 8.62 -12.19 28.00
N LEU A 4 8.06 -13.36 28.30
CA LEU A 4 7.75 -14.39 27.28
C LEU A 4 6.56 -14.01 26.39
N ILE A 5 5.59 -13.25 26.92
CA ILE A 5 4.43 -12.77 26.14
C ILE A 5 4.86 -11.65 25.19
N LEU A 6 5.77 -10.77 25.63
CA LEU A 6 6.28 -9.67 24.78
C LEU A 6 7.05 -10.22 23.56
N ILE A 7 7.87 -11.26 23.77
CA ILE A 7 8.64 -11.90 22.69
C ILE A 7 7.72 -12.59 21.69
N SER A 8 6.59 -13.16 22.12
CA SER A 8 5.65 -13.84 21.21
C SER A 8 4.85 -12.85 20.35
N VAL A 9 4.50 -11.68 20.86
CA VAL A 9 3.75 -10.66 20.11
C VAL A 9 4.66 -9.97 19.10
N ILE A 10 5.89 -9.63 19.48
CA ILE A 10 6.89 -9.09 18.56
C ILE A 10 7.17 -10.09 17.45
N SER A 11 7.35 -11.38 17.78
CA SER A 11 7.55 -12.43 16.78
C SER A 11 6.39 -12.56 15.80
N CYS A 12 5.15 -12.30 16.21
CA CYS A 12 3.97 -12.39 15.35
C CYS A 12 3.92 -11.24 14.31
N ALA A 13 4.17 -10.00 14.73
CA ALA A 13 4.20 -8.85 13.83
C ALA A 13 5.36 -8.93 12.81
N PHE A 14 6.51 -9.46 13.21
CA PHE A 14 7.64 -9.69 12.34
C PHE A 14 7.41 -10.83 11.33
N ALA A 15 6.75 -11.89 11.78
CA ALA A 15 6.40 -13.01 10.89
C ALA A 15 5.43 -12.55 9.78
N GLU A 16 4.55 -11.59 10.05
CA GLU A 16 3.61 -11.07 9.05
C GLU A 16 4.30 -10.30 7.92
N ILE A 17 5.29 -9.46 8.23
CA ILE A 17 6.02 -8.70 7.19
C ILE A 17 6.96 -9.63 6.40
N SER A 18 7.67 -10.55 7.06
CA SER A 18 8.56 -11.50 6.39
C SER A 18 7.85 -12.47 5.45
N ASP A 19 6.57 -12.75 5.75
CA ASP A 19 5.75 -13.73 5.03
C ASP A 19 4.81 -13.08 3.99
N TYR A 20 4.83 -11.74 3.84
CA TYR A 20 3.89 -11.04 2.96
C TYR A 20 3.83 -11.66 1.56
N HIS A 21 4.99 -11.87 0.93
CA HIS A 21 5.01 -12.37 -0.44
C HIS A 21 4.48 -13.79 -0.56
N GLU A 22 4.81 -14.67 0.38
CA GLU A 22 4.35 -16.06 0.35
C GLU A 22 2.88 -16.20 0.74
N LYS A 23 2.46 -15.53 1.81
CA LYS A 23 1.10 -15.70 2.36
C LYS A 23 0.05 -14.83 1.64
N ILE A 24 0.47 -13.69 1.07
CA ILE A 24 -0.43 -12.67 0.55
C ILE A 24 -0.13 -12.34 -0.90
N GLY A 25 1.05 -11.83 -1.18
CA GLY A 25 1.40 -11.26 -2.48
C GLY A 25 1.29 -12.26 -3.63
N ILE A 26 1.83 -13.47 -3.48
CA ILE A 26 1.75 -14.54 -4.50
C ILE A 26 0.31 -15.02 -4.70
N PRO A 27 -0.42 -15.44 -3.63
CA PRO A 27 -1.81 -15.87 -3.80
C PRO A 27 -2.69 -14.80 -4.46
N LEU A 28 -2.51 -13.54 -4.08
CA LEU A 28 -3.23 -12.43 -4.70
C LEU A 28 -2.87 -12.26 -6.17
N ALA A 29 -1.58 -12.24 -6.50
CA ALA A 29 -1.11 -12.09 -7.86
C ALA A 29 -1.69 -13.17 -8.78
N ILE A 30 -1.69 -14.43 -8.34
CA ILE A 30 -2.28 -15.56 -9.08
C ILE A 30 -3.77 -15.32 -9.31
N ARG A 31 -4.50 -14.91 -8.28
CA ARG A 31 -5.95 -14.69 -8.37
C ARG A 31 -6.29 -13.50 -9.28
N LEU A 32 -5.62 -12.36 -9.10
CA LEU A 32 -5.82 -11.19 -9.96
C LEU A 32 -5.54 -11.52 -11.42
N LYS A 33 -4.44 -12.21 -11.70
CA LYS A 33 -4.08 -12.63 -13.06
C LYS A 33 -5.14 -13.53 -13.69
N GLN A 34 -5.65 -14.51 -12.94
CA GLN A 34 -6.73 -15.39 -13.40
C GLN A 34 -8.03 -14.64 -13.68
N LEU A 35 -8.41 -13.74 -12.78
CA LEU A 35 -9.64 -12.95 -12.90
C LEU A 35 -9.57 -11.96 -14.06
N GLU A 36 -8.45 -11.30 -14.23
CA GLU A 36 -8.26 -10.38 -15.34
C GLU A 36 -8.18 -11.08 -16.70
N LEU A 37 -7.65 -12.32 -16.76
CA LEU A 37 -7.65 -13.17 -17.96
C LEU A 37 -9.06 -13.68 -18.35
N ALA A 38 -9.92 -13.91 -17.35
CA ALA A 38 -11.27 -14.43 -17.56
C ALA A 38 -12.29 -13.36 -17.98
N ARG A 39 -11.87 -12.09 -18.08
CA ARG A 39 -12.76 -10.99 -18.46
C ARG A 39 -13.01 -10.92 -19.96
N ASP A 40 -14.18 -11.37 -20.39
CA ASP A 40 -14.90 -10.69 -21.45
C ASP A 40 -15.40 -9.36 -20.86
N PHE A 41 -15.05 -8.27 -21.47
CA PHE A 41 -15.20 -6.89 -20.98
C PHE A 41 -16.67 -6.50 -20.85
N ASP A 42 -17.31 -6.79 -19.73
CA ASP A 42 -18.60 -6.19 -19.33
C ASP A 42 -18.54 -5.70 -17.88
N GLY A 43 -18.76 -4.41 -17.72
CA GLY A 43 -18.44 -3.62 -16.55
C GLY A 43 -19.53 -3.56 -15.50
N SER A 44 -19.96 -4.63 -14.85
CA SER A 44 -20.91 -4.50 -13.74
C SER A 44 -20.77 -5.51 -12.61
N ARG A 45 -20.66 -4.97 -11.40
CA ARG A 45 -21.14 -5.33 -10.03
C ARG A 45 -20.08 -5.55 -8.95
N ILE A 46 -20.40 -4.96 -7.77
CA ILE A 46 -19.57 -4.65 -6.60
C ILE A 46 -20.00 -5.47 -5.38
N PHE A 47 -19.03 -5.85 -4.50
CA PHE A 47 -19.28 -6.15 -3.09
C PHE A 47 -18.11 -5.67 -2.22
N GLY A 48 -18.38 -4.82 -1.19
CA GLY A 48 -17.47 -4.34 -0.14
C GLY A 48 -16.34 -3.40 -0.62
N GLY A 49 -16.27 -2.17 -0.10
CA GLY A 49 -15.45 -1.07 -0.59
C GLY A 49 -16.04 -0.46 -1.87
N HIS A 50 -15.83 0.81 -2.10
CA HIS A 50 -16.34 1.45 -3.32
C HIS A 50 -15.35 1.26 -4.45
N GLU A 51 -15.84 0.90 -5.66
CA GLU A 51 -15.01 0.97 -6.86
C GLU A 51 -14.50 2.39 -7.05
N ALA A 52 -13.20 2.53 -7.24
CA ALA A 52 -12.64 3.81 -7.62
C ALA A 52 -12.92 4.06 -9.11
N PRO A 53 -13.65 5.12 -9.47
CA PRO A 53 -13.74 5.53 -10.87
C PRO A 53 -12.35 5.73 -11.46
N LEU A 54 -12.17 5.41 -12.74
CA LEU A 54 -10.89 5.65 -13.41
C LEU A 54 -10.52 7.14 -13.30
N GLY A 55 -9.33 7.43 -12.78
CA GLY A 55 -8.87 8.80 -12.56
C GLY A 55 -9.26 9.40 -11.19
N ALA A 56 -10.04 8.72 -10.34
CA ALA A 56 -10.33 9.22 -8.99
C ALA A 56 -9.06 9.32 -8.12
N TYR A 57 -8.12 8.39 -8.32
CA TYR A 57 -6.82 8.37 -7.64
C TYR A 57 -5.70 8.30 -8.69
N PRO A 58 -5.44 9.40 -9.44
CA PRO A 58 -4.51 9.38 -10.58
C PRO A 58 -3.05 9.17 -10.18
N HIS A 59 -2.74 9.23 -8.89
CA HIS A 59 -1.44 8.94 -8.31
C HIS A 59 -1.26 7.46 -7.91
N MET A 60 -2.34 6.69 -7.90
CA MET A 60 -2.26 5.28 -7.55
C MET A 60 -1.47 4.50 -8.59
N ALA A 61 -0.53 3.71 -8.12
CA ALA A 61 0.25 2.79 -8.93
C ALA A 61 0.15 1.37 -8.38
N GLY A 62 0.12 0.39 -9.28
CA GLY A 62 0.27 -1.03 -8.93
C GLY A 62 1.69 -1.50 -9.23
N LEU A 63 2.19 -2.42 -8.44
CA LEU A 63 3.47 -3.09 -8.66
C LEU A 63 3.22 -4.57 -8.95
N VAL A 64 3.72 -5.06 -10.09
CA VAL A 64 3.82 -6.49 -10.39
C VAL A 64 5.27 -6.90 -10.19
N ILE A 65 5.53 -7.74 -9.21
CA ILE A 65 6.85 -8.08 -8.69
C ILE A 65 7.12 -9.55 -9.00
N PRO A 66 7.91 -9.88 -10.05
CA PRO A 66 8.29 -11.24 -10.34
C PRO A 66 9.20 -11.79 -9.23
N LEU A 67 8.82 -12.90 -8.62
CA LEU A 67 9.60 -13.59 -7.60
C LEU A 67 10.32 -14.80 -8.18
N THR A 68 9.63 -15.54 -9.05
CA THR A 68 10.17 -16.67 -9.80
C THR A 68 9.62 -16.65 -11.23
N ILE A 69 10.04 -17.62 -12.06
CA ILE A 69 9.53 -17.76 -13.44
C ILE A 69 7.99 -17.90 -13.48
N ASN A 70 7.38 -18.46 -12.43
CA ASN A 70 5.96 -18.81 -12.41
C ASN A 70 5.13 -17.96 -11.43
N PHE A 71 5.76 -17.22 -10.54
CA PHE A 71 5.06 -16.51 -9.47
C PHE A 71 5.42 -15.04 -9.43
N ASP A 72 4.38 -14.22 -9.48
CA ASP A 72 4.42 -12.80 -9.20
C ASP A 72 3.87 -12.53 -7.80
N SER A 73 4.26 -11.41 -7.21
CA SER A 73 3.60 -10.75 -6.09
C SER A 73 3.08 -9.39 -6.51
N VAL A 74 2.15 -8.83 -5.76
CA VAL A 74 1.54 -7.52 -6.03
C VAL A 74 1.67 -6.64 -4.80
N CYS A 75 2.02 -5.38 -5.04
CA CYS A 75 1.98 -4.28 -4.07
C CYS A 75 1.30 -3.05 -4.68
N GLY A 76 0.93 -2.12 -3.82
CA GLY A 76 0.56 -0.76 -4.20
C GLY A 76 1.76 0.18 -4.21
N ALA A 77 1.58 1.36 -4.77
CA ALA A 77 2.56 2.45 -4.76
C ALA A 77 1.88 3.80 -5.07
N ALA A 78 2.60 4.90 -4.91
CA ALA A 78 2.13 6.24 -5.22
C ALA A 78 3.08 6.95 -6.18
N LEU A 79 2.58 7.49 -7.29
CA LEU A 79 3.34 8.35 -8.19
C LEU A 79 3.58 9.71 -7.51
N ILE A 80 4.83 10.09 -7.29
CA ILE A 80 5.21 11.36 -6.64
C ILE A 80 5.91 12.34 -7.60
N SER A 81 6.39 11.87 -8.75
CA SER A 81 6.85 12.70 -9.87
C SER A 81 6.75 11.93 -11.17
N SER A 82 7.14 12.54 -12.30
CA SER A 82 7.16 11.83 -13.60
C SER A 82 8.13 10.65 -13.64
N THR A 83 9.07 10.58 -12.68
CA THR A 83 10.15 9.58 -12.64
C THR A 83 10.31 8.89 -11.30
N ARG A 84 9.41 9.14 -10.33
CA ARG A 84 9.51 8.58 -8.96
C ARG A 84 8.18 8.03 -8.49
N VAL A 85 8.26 6.86 -7.89
CA VAL A 85 7.14 6.16 -7.25
C VAL A 85 7.55 5.80 -5.82
N LEU A 86 6.68 6.03 -4.85
CA LEU A 86 6.88 5.71 -3.43
C LEU A 86 6.10 4.45 -3.08
N THR A 87 6.72 3.54 -2.35
CA THR A 87 6.12 2.27 -1.89
C THR A 87 6.74 1.82 -0.57
N ALA A 88 6.35 0.67 -0.06
CA ALA A 88 6.96 0.06 1.13
C ALA A 88 8.26 -0.68 0.78
N ALA A 89 9.23 -0.66 1.72
CA ALA A 89 10.50 -1.35 1.51
C ALA A 89 10.33 -2.88 1.49
N HIS A 90 9.39 -3.42 2.27
CA HIS A 90 9.11 -4.87 2.26
C HIS A 90 8.57 -5.37 0.91
N CYS A 91 8.10 -4.51 0.01
CA CYS A 91 7.74 -4.88 -1.36
C CYS A 91 8.98 -5.12 -2.26
N MET A 92 10.16 -4.69 -1.84
CA MET A 92 11.39 -4.72 -2.65
C MET A 92 12.21 -6.01 -2.37
N VAL A 93 11.67 -7.14 -2.77
CA VAL A 93 12.30 -8.48 -2.56
C VAL A 93 12.98 -9.03 -3.81
N SER A 94 12.83 -8.37 -4.95
CA SER A 94 13.46 -8.75 -6.21
C SER A 94 14.20 -7.58 -6.83
N ASP A 95 15.00 -7.85 -7.88
CA ASP A 95 15.64 -6.77 -8.64
C ASP A 95 14.56 -5.80 -9.16
N ALA A 96 14.67 -4.55 -8.78
CA ALA A 96 13.72 -3.49 -9.14
C ALA A 96 13.47 -3.42 -10.65
N ARG A 97 14.50 -3.69 -11.47
CA ARG A 97 14.41 -3.69 -12.95
C ARG A 97 13.43 -4.72 -13.51
N ASN A 98 13.10 -5.74 -12.72
CA ASN A 98 12.08 -6.72 -13.10
C ASN A 98 10.66 -6.29 -12.71
N ILE A 99 10.51 -5.32 -11.80
CA ILE A 99 9.22 -4.85 -11.31
C ILE A 99 8.54 -4.00 -12.39
N THR A 100 7.27 -4.31 -12.65
CA THR A 100 6.42 -3.50 -13.54
C THR A 100 5.58 -2.56 -12.69
N VAL A 101 5.70 -1.26 -12.94
CA VAL A 101 4.84 -0.21 -12.37
C VAL A 101 3.68 0.03 -13.34
N VAL A 102 2.47 -0.01 -12.82
CA VAL A 102 1.20 0.12 -13.56
C VAL A 102 0.52 1.41 -13.12
N LEU A 103 0.25 2.30 -14.05
CA LEU A 103 -0.34 3.62 -13.80
C LEU A 103 -1.61 3.82 -14.62
N GLY A 104 -2.58 4.56 -14.09
CA GLY A 104 -3.82 4.90 -14.79
C GLY A 104 -4.63 3.67 -15.21
N SER A 105 -4.66 2.63 -14.39
CA SER A 105 -5.44 1.41 -14.64
C SER A 105 -6.32 1.08 -13.45
N ARG A 106 -7.46 0.47 -13.73
CA ARG A 106 -8.31 -0.15 -12.71
C ARG A 106 -7.89 -1.60 -12.40
N THR A 107 -7.01 -2.17 -13.20
CA THR A 107 -6.52 -3.55 -13.07
C THR A 107 -4.99 -3.58 -13.03
N VAL A 108 -4.42 -4.58 -12.37
CA VAL A 108 -2.97 -4.67 -12.18
C VAL A 108 -2.27 -5.33 -13.35
N TYR A 109 -2.89 -6.31 -13.99
CA TYR A 109 -2.26 -7.09 -15.07
C TYR A 109 -2.56 -6.57 -16.46
N TYR A 110 -3.63 -5.81 -16.66
CA TYR A 110 -4.05 -5.29 -17.98
C TYR A 110 -4.31 -3.79 -17.95
N GLY A 111 -4.18 -3.20 -19.13
CA GLY A 111 -4.45 -1.77 -19.31
C GLY A 111 -3.43 -0.84 -18.65
N GLY A 112 -3.74 0.45 -18.71
CA GLY A 112 -2.91 1.52 -18.19
C GLY A 112 -1.56 1.68 -18.88
N VAL A 113 -0.72 2.55 -18.33
CA VAL A 113 0.68 2.72 -18.71
C VAL A 113 1.52 1.80 -17.85
N ARG A 114 2.34 0.98 -18.49
CA ARG A 114 3.16 -0.06 -17.84
C ARG A 114 4.63 0.21 -18.13
N VAL A 115 5.40 0.51 -17.09
CA VAL A 115 6.83 0.78 -17.21
C VAL A 115 7.62 -0.14 -16.29
N LYS A 116 8.83 -0.53 -16.69
CA LYS A 116 9.77 -1.21 -15.81
C LYS A 116 10.47 -0.19 -14.94
N ALA A 117 10.62 -0.47 -13.66
CA ALA A 117 11.47 0.31 -12.81
C ALA A 117 12.94 0.18 -13.29
N THR A 118 13.71 1.21 -13.05
CA THR A 118 15.17 1.21 -13.36
C THR A 118 16.01 0.93 -12.13
N GLU A 119 15.51 1.35 -10.98
CA GLU A 119 16.17 1.23 -9.68
C GLU A 119 15.11 1.33 -8.55
N ALA A 120 15.44 0.82 -7.37
CA ALA A 120 14.72 1.11 -6.13
C ALA A 120 15.73 1.32 -5.00
N VAL A 121 15.46 2.30 -4.15
CA VAL A 121 16.24 2.61 -2.97
C VAL A 121 15.34 2.46 -1.74
N ASN A 122 15.62 1.44 -0.93
CA ASN A 122 15.03 1.28 0.39
C ASN A 122 15.62 2.33 1.33
N HIS A 123 14.83 2.72 2.34
CA HIS A 123 15.40 3.53 3.41
C HIS A 123 16.61 2.81 4.01
N PRO A 124 17.77 3.49 4.21
CA PRO A 124 19.02 2.82 4.57
C PRO A 124 18.98 2.11 5.93
N GLU A 125 18.08 2.53 6.80
CA GLU A 125 17.85 1.90 8.12
C GLU A 125 16.69 0.90 8.11
N TRP A 126 16.14 0.57 6.93
CA TRP A 126 15.18 -0.51 6.81
C TRP A 126 15.81 -1.84 7.13
N ASP A 127 15.21 -2.57 8.06
CA ASP A 127 15.64 -3.91 8.45
C ASP A 127 14.40 -4.73 8.80
N LEU A 128 14.16 -5.77 8.03
CA LEU A 128 13.00 -6.67 8.18
C LEU A 128 12.89 -7.25 9.60
N PHE A 129 13.99 -7.36 10.32
CA PHE A 129 14.06 -7.96 11.66
C PHE A 129 14.07 -6.95 12.81
N LYS A 130 14.06 -5.65 12.51
CA LYS A 130 14.17 -4.58 13.53
C LYS A 130 12.88 -3.81 13.82
N GLY A 131 11.74 -4.23 13.28
CA GLY A 131 10.45 -3.63 13.61
C GLY A 131 9.76 -2.92 12.45
N LEU A 132 8.78 -2.10 12.82
CA LEU A 132 7.88 -1.41 11.88
C LEU A 132 8.46 -0.09 11.35
N ALA A 133 9.71 0.24 11.70
CA ALA A 133 10.36 1.47 11.29
C ALA A 133 10.93 1.37 9.88
N ASN A 134 10.97 2.50 9.18
CA ASN A 134 11.69 2.70 7.93
C ASN A 134 11.20 1.82 6.75
N ASP A 135 9.98 1.29 6.85
CA ASP A 135 9.38 0.48 5.78
C ASP A 135 8.89 1.37 4.63
N ILE A 136 9.84 1.95 3.93
CA ILE A 136 9.59 2.88 2.81
C ILE A 136 10.70 2.77 1.76
N ALA A 137 10.32 2.85 0.49
CA ALA A 137 11.23 2.79 -0.66
C ALA A 137 10.84 3.78 -1.75
N VAL A 138 11.83 4.36 -2.42
CA VAL A 138 11.66 5.16 -3.63
C VAL A 138 12.10 4.35 -4.83
N MET A 139 11.19 4.18 -5.80
CA MET A 139 11.48 3.55 -7.09
C MET A 139 11.67 4.60 -8.17
N PHE A 140 12.65 4.36 -9.02
CA PHE A 140 12.95 5.15 -10.20
C PHE A 140 12.34 4.49 -11.43
N ILE A 141 11.64 5.27 -12.22
CA ILE A 141 10.98 4.81 -13.45
C ILE A 141 11.35 5.71 -14.63
N PRO A 142 11.27 5.21 -15.88
CA PRO A 142 11.33 6.08 -17.05
C PRO A 142 10.26 7.17 -16.96
N PRO A 143 10.51 8.37 -17.54
CA PRO A 143 9.55 9.47 -17.49
C PRO A 143 8.19 9.07 -18.03
N VAL A 144 7.13 9.35 -17.27
CA VAL A 144 5.74 9.13 -17.68
C VAL A 144 5.05 10.45 -17.96
N THR A 145 4.19 10.45 -18.98
CA THR A 145 3.37 11.62 -19.33
C THR A 145 2.16 11.69 -18.40
N PHE A 146 1.94 12.87 -17.81
CA PHE A 146 0.76 13.11 -17.00
C PHE A 146 -0.48 13.28 -17.88
N THR A 147 -1.57 12.69 -17.41
CA THR A 147 -2.91 12.75 -18.04
C THR A 147 -3.96 12.96 -16.95
N ASP A 148 -5.23 13.01 -17.30
CA ASP A 148 -6.31 13.12 -16.30
C ASP A 148 -6.36 11.91 -15.35
N ILE A 149 -5.85 10.75 -15.80
CA ILE A 149 -5.83 9.50 -15.02
C ILE A 149 -4.44 9.11 -14.49
N ILE A 150 -3.39 9.88 -14.80
CA ILE A 150 -2.02 9.67 -14.32
C ILE A 150 -1.46 11.02 -13.87
N GLN A 151 -1.40 11.26 -12.58
CA GLN A 151 -0.86 12.49 -12.00
C GLN A 151 -0.12 12.21 -10.69
N PRO A 152 0.94 12.95 -10.39
CA PRO A 152 1.63 12.82 -9.11
C PRO A 152 0.78 13.39 -7.97
N ILE A 153 1.07 12.92 -6.76
CA ILE A 153 0.56 13.48 -5.52
C ILE A 153 1.67 14.22 -4.77
N ASN A 154 1.33 15.30 -4.07
CA ASN A 154 2.30 16.03 -3.26
C ASN A 154 2.64 15.26 -1.99
N LEU A 155 3.87 15.39 -1.51
CA LEU A 155 4.26 14.88 -0.20
C LEU A 155 3.72 15.81 0.89
N TYR A 156 3.03 15.28 1.88
CA TYR A 156 2.73 16.04 3.09
C TYR A 156 4.00 16.24 3.91
N THR A 157 4.32 17.49 4.24
CA THR A 157 5.53 17.85 4.99
C THR A 157 5.23 18.67 6.25
N GLY A 158 3.94 18.78 6.58
CA GLY A 158 3.53 19.46 7.81
C GLY A 158 3.85 18.66 9.07
N SER A 159 3.98 19.36 10.17
CA SER A 159 4.22 18.80 11.52
C SER A 159 2.95 18.63 12.34
N SER A 160 1.78 18.93 11.76
CA SER A 160 0.50 18.82 12.47
C SER A 160 0.19 17.36 12.81
N ASP A 161 -0.31 17.14 14.01
CA ASP A 161 -0.99 15.89 14.33
C ASP A 161 -2.26 15.78 13.46
N LEU A 162 -2.33 14.74 12.67
CA LEU A 162 -3.46 14.49 11.77
C LEU A 162 -4.55 13.63 12.42
N SER A 163 -4.48 13.36 13.74
CA SER A 163 -5.49 12.57 14.46
C SER A 163 -6.89 13.18 14.29
N GLY A 164 -7.86 12.34 13.97
CA GLY A 164 -9.23 12.74 13.66
C GLY A 164 -9.47 13.17 12.21
N VAL A 165 -8.42 13.35 11.40
CA VAL A 165 -8.55 13.73 10.00
C VAL A 165 -8.99 12.53 9.16
N TRP A 166 -9.97 12.74 8.27
CA TRP A 166 -10.39 11.74 7.29
C TRP A 166 -9.41 11.69 6.11
N ALA A 167 -9.02 10.48 5.75
CA ALA A 167 -8.09 10.19 4.67
C ALA A 167 -8.63 9.07 3.77
N SER A 168 -8.11 9.01 2.57
CA SER A 168 -8.45 7.97 1.59
C SER A 168 -7.32 6.95 1.46
N ILE A 169 -7.69 5.69 1.38
CA ILE A 169 -6.81 4.60 0.98
C ILE A 169 -7.29 4.13 -0.38
N SER A 170 -6.37 3.86 -1.30
CA SER A 170 -6.69 3.23 -2.58
C SER A 170 -5.73 2.09 -2.86
N GLY A 171 -6.25 1.01 -3.47
CA GLY A 171 -5.45 -0.17 -3.73
C GLY A 171 -6.20 -1.23 -4.56
N TYR A 172 -5.47 -2.25 -4.94
CA TYR A 172 -5.98 -3.39 -5.71
C TYR A 172 -6.30 -4.60 -4.81
N GLY A 173 -6.25 -4.40 -3.50
CA GLY A 173 -6.47 -5.44 -2.51
C GLY A 173 -7.90 -5.94 -2.41
N VAL A 174 -8.06 -7.03 -1.67
CA VAL A 174 -9.38 -7.57 -1.30
C VAL A 174 -9.99 -6.73 -0.18
N THR A 175 -11.29 -6.53 -0.23
CA THR A 175 -12.07 -5.93 0.84
C THR A 175 -12.83 -7.02 1.59
N GLY A 176 -12.61 -7.10 2.89
CA GLY A 176 -13.30 -8.04 3.78
C GLY A 176 -12.64 -9.44 3.88
N SER A 177 -13.16 -10.22 4.80
CA SER A 177 -12.69 -11.56 5.19
C SER A 177 -12.90 -12.65 4.16
N SER A 178 -13.83 -12.44 3.26
CA SER A 178 -13.99 -13.37 2.15
C SER A 178 -12.77 -13.23 1.26
N GLN A 179 -11.81 -14.14 1.43
CA GLN A 179 -10.68 -14.32 0.52
C GLN A 179 -11.11 -14.67 -0.92
N THR A 180 -12.41 -14.56 -1.22
CA THR A 180 -12.97 -14.74 -2.54
C THR A 180 -12.89 -13.41 -3.28
N LEU A 181 -11.85 -13.25 -4.10
CA LEU A 181 -11.82 -12.18 -5.09
C LEU A 181 -13.03 -12.34 -6.02
N SER A 182 -13.79 -11.28 -6.16
CA SER A 182 -14.84 -11.19 -7.16
C SER A 182 -14.22 -11.19 -8.56
N ARG A 183 -14.95 -11.70 -9.57
CA ARG A 183 -14.55 -11.57 -10.99
C ARG A 183 -14.36 -10.11 -11.43
N ASP A 184 -14.85 -9.17 -10.62
CA ASP A 184 -14.81 -7.73 -10.84
C ASP A 184 -13.77 -7.01 -9.96
N GLN A 185 -12.71 -7.71 -9.52
CA GLN A 185 -11.65 -7.10 -8.73
C GLN A 185 -10.96 -5.99 -9.52
N THR A 186 -11.25 -4.76 -9.14
CA THR A 186 -10.66 -3.55 -9.70
C THR A 186 -10.12 -2.68 -8.59
N LEU A 187 -9.42 -1.60 -8.95
CA LEU A 187 -9.00 -0.56 -8.03
C LEU A 187 -10.17 -0.14 -7.13
N LYS A 188 -9.97 -0.23 -5.85
CA LYS A 188 -10.92 0.17 -4.80
C LYS A 188 -10.38 1.31 -3.98
N HIS A 189 -11.28 1.96 -3.26
CA HIS A 189 -10.92 2.96 -2.29
C HIS A 189 -11.83 2.88 -1.06
N MET A 190 -11.35 3.38 0.05
CA MET A 190 -12.09 3.55 1.29
C MET A 190 -11.71 4.84 1.97
N GLN A 191 -12.63 5.37 2.77
CA GLN A 191 -12.36 6.46 3.70
C GLN A 191 -12.08 5.89 5.07
N THR A 192 -11.10 6.47 5.74
CA THR A 192 -10.72 6.09 7.10
C THR A 192 -10.29 7.32 7.88
N GLN A 193 -10.27 7.22 9.20
CA GLN A 193 -9.87 8.32 10.05
C GLN A 193 -8.50 8.04 10.68
N VAL A 194 -7.59 8.99 10.62
CA VAL A 194 -6.29 8.92 11.30
C VAL A 194 -6.53 8.88 12.81
N ILE A 195 -5.82 8.00 13.50
CA ILE A 195 -5.80 7.89 14.97
C ILE A 195 -4.42 8.25 15.54
N SER A 196 -4.38 8.55 16.82
CA SER A 196 -3.10 8.80 17.49
C SER A 196 -2.25 7.53 17.54
N ASN A 197 -0.92 7.71 17.57
CA ASN A 197 -0.01 6.58 17.75
C ASN A 197 -0.23 5.86 19.09
N GLU A 198 -0.69 6.57 20.13
CA GLU A 198 -1.06 5.98 21.42
C GLU A 198 -2.27 5.04 21.31
N GLU A 199 -3.32 5.45 20.59
CA GLU A 199 -4.50 4.60 20.32
C GLU A 199 -4.10 3.37 19.50
N CYS A 200 -3.28 3.56 18.48
CA CYS A 200 -2.75 2.51 17.63
C CYS A 200 -1.92 1.49 18.44
N GLN A 201 -1.03 1.98 19.30
CA GLN A 201 -0.20 1.15 20.19
C GLN A 201 -1.03 0.26 21.12
N LYS A 202 -2.13 0.79 21.66
CA LYS A 202 -3.04 -0.01 22.51
C LYS A 202 -3.61 -1.22 21.78
N SER A 203 -3.89 -1.07 20.48
CA SER A 203 -4.47 -2.14 19.66
C SER A 203 -3.43 -3.20 19.26
N PHE A 204 -2.22 -2.79 18.89
CA PHE A 204 -1.17 -3.72 18.46
C PHE A 204 -0.34 -4.29 19.62
N GLY A 205 -0.32 -3.64 20.78
CA GLY A 205 0.50 -4.06 21.92
C GLY A 205 2.01 -3.92 21.70
N VAL A 206 2.43 -3.16 20.68
CA VAL A 206 3.83 -2.86 20.34
C VAL A 206 3.99 -1.35 20.23
N GLU A 207 5.22 -0.86 20.38
CA GLU A 207 5.53 0.56 20.23
C GLU A 207 5.28 1.04 18.80
N ILE A 208 4.49 2.11 18.67
CA ILE A 208 4.26 2.81 17.41
C ILE A 208 5.10 4.08 17.40
N LEU A 209 6.02 4.16 16.47
CA LEU A 209 7.03 5.22 16.41
C LEU A 209 6.46 6.50 15.79
N GLU A 210 7.12 7.64 15.97
CA GLU A 210 6.79 8.89 15.29
C GLU A 210 6.82 8.74 13.75
N SER A 211 7.68 7.86 13.26
CA SER A 211 7.80 7.52 11.83
C SER A 211 6.61 6.73 11.28
N ASN A 212 5.68 6.33 12.14
CA ASN A 212 4.44 5.66 11.75
C ASN A 212 3.24 6.60 11.89
N ILE A 213 2.22 6.39 11.08
CA ILE A 213 0.88 6.96 11.18
C ILE A 213 -0.13 5.83 11.09
N CYS A 214 -1.20 5.90 11.86
CA CYS A 214 -2.22 4.86 11.89
C CYS A 214 -3.59 5.39 11.51
N THR A 215 -4.44 4.51 11.03
CA THR A 215 -5.86 4.78 10.84
C THR A 215 -6.70 3.73 11.56
N ARG A 216 -7.93 4.11 11.97
CA ARG A 216 -8.91 3.12 12.43
C ARG A 216 -9.40 2.28 11.26
N SER A 217 -10.06 1.17 11.53
CA SER A 217 -10.90 0.51 10.52
C SER A 217 -11.99 1.46 10.01
N GLY A 218 -12.38 1.31 8.74
CA GLY A 218 -13.48 2.08 8.16
C GLY A 218 -14.84 1.80 8.82
N ASP A 219 -15.83 2.59 8.44
CA ASP A 219 -17.23 2.36 8.80
C ASP A 219 -17.66 1.01 8.26
N ASN A 220 -18.21 0.09 8.84
CA ASN A 220 -18.57 -1.29 8.45
C ASN A 220 -17.46 -2.34 8.61
N ASN A 221 -16.44 -2.10 9.43
CA ASN A 221 -15.26 -2.97 9.54
C ASN A 221 -14.49 -3.15 8.22
N ASP A 222 -14.66 -2.24 7.26
CA ASP A 222 -13.82 -2.18 6.09
C ASP A 222 -12.39 -1.85 6.53
N ASN A 223 -11.48 -2.75 6.29
CA ASN A 223 -10.08 -2.59 6.68
C ASN A 223 -9.19 -2.65 5.45
N ILE A 224 -8.00 -2.05 5.57
CA ILE A 224 -6.91 -2.41 4.67
C ILE A 224 -6.71 -3.91 4.82
N CYS A 225 -6.96 -4.60 3.76
CA CYS A 225 -6.65 -6.00 3.70
C CYS A 225 -5.28 -6.21 3.07
N SER A 226 -4.77 -7.35 3.28
CA SER A 226 -3.47 -7.93 2.94
C SER A 226 -2.86 -7.61 1.57
N SER A 227 -3.44 -6.76 0.76
CA SER A 227 -3.04 -6.55 -0.63
C SER A 227 -2.74 -5.10 -1.00
N ASP A 228 -2.85 -4.21 -0.04
CA ASP A 228 -2.65 -2.77 -0.26
C ASP A 228 -1.25 -2.31 0.15
N SER A 229 -0.38 -3.25 0.59
CA SER A 229 1.01 -2.98 0.97
C SER A 229 1.72 -2.07 -0.01
N GLY A 230 2.33 -1.00 0.48
CA GLY A 230 2.98 0.02 -0.33
C GLY A 230 2.03 1.06 -0.94
N GLY A 231 0.72 0.86 -0.85
CA GLY A 231 -0.29 1.77 -1.37
C GLY A 231 -0.41 3.09 -0.61
N PRO A 232 -1.07 4.10 -1.19
CA PRO A 232 -1.16 5.45 -0.62
C PRO A 232 -2.26 5.58 0.44
N LEU A 233 -1.92 6.29 1.53
CA LEU A 233 -2.86 6.99 2.40
C LEU A 233 -2.80 8.47 2.05
N SER A 234 -3.91 9.07 1.60
CA SER A 234 -3.91 10.42 1.04
C SER A 234 -5.01 11.32 1.59
N LEU A 235 -4.72 12.63 1.64
CA LEU A 235 -5.69 13.69 1.82
C LEU A 235 -6.01 14.26 0.43
N GLY A 236 -7.22 14.02 -0.08
CA GLY A 236 -7.57 14.34 -1.45
C GLY A 236 -6.84 13.46 -2.48
N SER A 237 -6.78 13.90 -3.72
CA SER A 237 -6.16 13.12 -4.80
C SER A 237 -5.47 14.01 -5.86
N GLY A 238 -4.58 13.38 -6.65
CA GLY A 238 -3.84 14.05 -7.73
C GLY A 238 -3.03 15.24 -7.23
N ARG A 239 -2.85 16.25 -8.09
CA ARG A 239 -1.99 17.41 -7.81
C ARG A 239 -2.46 18.29 -6.64
N ASN A 240 -3.73 18.21 -6.26
CA ASN A 240 -4.28 18.94 -5.12
C ASN A 240 -4.32 18.10 -3.83
N GLY A 241 -3.92 16.84 -3.92
CA GLY A 241 -3.84 15.92 -2.78
C GLY A 241 -2.47 15.90 -2.13
N PHE A 242 -2.44 15.32 -0.93
CA PHE A 242 -1.23 15.11 -0.15
C PHE A 242 -1.12 13.65 0.28
N LEU A 243 0.02 13.03 -0.01
CA LEU A 243 0.38 11.72 0.50
C LEU A 243 0.84 11.87 1.93
N ILE A 244 0.14 11.22 2.88
CA ILE A 244 0.44 11.30 4.32
C ILE A 244 1.03 9.99 4.83
N GLY A 245 0.77 8.85 4.14
CA GLY A 245 1.26 7.54 4.55
C GLY A 245 1.45 6.59 3.39
N VAL A 246 2.26 5.56 3.62
CA VAL A 246 2.47 4.40 2.75
C VAL A 246 2.12 3.15 3.55
N VAL A 247 1.22 2.31 3.06
CA VAL A 247 0.75 1.08 3.76
C VAL A 247 1.94 0.20 4.10
N SER A 248 2.10 -0.11 5.39
CA SER A 248 3.24 -0.88 5.90
C SER A 248 2.82 -2.13 6.68
N PHE A 249 1.92 -2.00 7.65
CA PHE A 249 1.50 -3.13 8.49
C PHE A 249 0.03 -3.04 8.88
N GLY A 250 -0.56 -4.17 9.23
CA GLY A 250 -1.93 -4.28 9.69
C GLY A 250 -2.12 -5.55 10.52
N ALA A 251 -3.32 -5.77 11.02
CA ALA A 251 -3.67 -7.07 11.60
C ALA A 251 -3.86 -8.09 10.47
N GLY A 252 -3.32 -9.28 10.64
CA GLY A 252 -3.42 -10.36 9.66
C GLY A 252 -4.86 -10.84 9.38
N ASN A 253 -5.83 -10.39 10.17
CA ASN A 253 -7.25 -10.59 9.95
C ASN A 253 -7.96 -9.24 9.82
N CYS A 254 -8.33 -8.89 8.60
CA CYS A 254 -8.99 -7.62 8.25
C CYS A 254 -10.36 -7.43 8.91
N GLU A 255 -10.99 -8.50 9.42
CA GLU A 255 -12.34 -8.48 10.03
C GLU A 255 -12.34 -8.02 11.49
N LEU A 256 -11.18 -8.00 12.14
CA LEU A 256 -11.14 -7.72 13.57
C LEU A 256 -11.30 -6.23 13.93
N GLY A 257 -11.53 -5.36 12.95
CA GLY A 257 -11.68 -3.92 13.19
C GLY A 257 -10.43 -3.27 13.81
N GLN A 258 -9.26 -3.87 13.60
CA GLN A 258 -8.01 -3.35 14.14
C GLN A 258 -7.47 -2.20 13.27
N PRO A 259 -6.67 -1.29 13.84
CA PRO A 259 -6.03 -0.23 13.09
C PRO A 259 -5.14 -0.75 11.96
N SER A 260 -4.85 0.12 11.01
CA SER A 260 -3.83 -0.08 10.00
C SER A 260 -2.68 0.90 10.18
N GLY A 261 -1.46 0.44 9.93
CA GLY A 261 -0.23 1.20 10.11
C GLY A 261 0.47 1.53 8.79
N PHE A 262 1.04 2.71 8.74
CA PHE A 262 1.69 3.27 7.56
C PHE A 262 3.04 3.88 7.92
N ALA A 263 3.99 3.89 6.99
CA ALA A 263 5.15 4.77 7.07
C ALA A 263 4.69 6.23 6.89
N ARG A 264 4.99 7.10 7.85
CA ARG A 264 4.57 8.51 7.88
C ARG A 264 5.36 9.35 6.89
N VAL A 265 4.74 9.82 5.83
CA VAL A 265 5.42 10.55 4.76
C VAL A 265 6.10 11.83 5.25
N SER A 266 5.49 12.59 6.16
CA SER A 266 6.10 13.82 6.69
C SER A 266 7.41 13.56 7.44
N TYR A 267 7.55 12.43 8.11
CA TYR A 267 8.79 12.02 8.77
C TYR A 267 9.90 11.72 7.76
N TYR A 268 9.58 11.01 6.70
CA TYR A 268 10.53 10.61 5.66
C TYR A 268 10.70 11.63 4.53
N ALA A 269 9.96 12.75 4.55
CA ALA A 269 9.99 13.75 3.48
C ALA A 269 11.40 14.30 3.15
N PRO A 270 12.29 14.55 4.13
CA PRO A 270 13.67 14.98 3.81
C PRO A 270 14.44 13.93 3.00
N TRP A 271 14.35 12.66 3.41
CA TRP A 271 15.00 11.55 2.70
C TRP A 271 14.40 11.33 1.30
N ILE A 272 13.06 11.33 1.18
CA ILE A 272 12.39 11.20 -0.12
C ILE A 272 12.82 12.30 -1.07
N ARG A 273 12.85 13.57 -0.59
CA ARG A 273 13.26 14.73 -1.40
C ARG A 273 14.70 14.65 -1.88
N ALA A 274 15.60 14.03 -1.14
CA ALA A 274 16.98 13.83 -1.56
C ALA A 274 17.10 12.85 -2.76
N LEU A 275 16.04 12.08 -3.05
CA LEU A 275 15.96 11.11 -4.15
C LEU A 275 15.05 11.59 -5.31
N MET A 276 14.50 12.80 -5.24
CA MET A 276 13.67 13.40 -6.30
C MET A 276 14.54 13.97 -7.46
#